data_289c444aa9b0991b7484041ee9dea2ef
#
_entry.id   289c444aa9b0991b7484041ee9dea2ef
#
_cell.length_a   1.000
_cell.length_b   1.000
_cell.length_c   1.000
_cell.angle_alpha   90.00
_cell.angle_beta   90.00
_cell.angle_gamma   90.00
#
_symmetry.space_group_name_H-M   'P 1'
#
loop_
_entity.id
_entity.type
_entity.pdbx_description
1 polymer ?
#
loop_
_entity_poly.entity_id
_entity_poly.type
_entity_poly.pdbx_seq_one_letter_code
_entity_poly.pdbx_strand_id
1 'polypeptide(L)'
;MTFTYPAVFTPHKNGKGYHAFFPDLECCEADGPDLEDAIENARDAACNWITVEMEEFDSDLPFSTHVEDIKLEEGQLVKMISVRLKLLPAND
;
A
#
# COMPACT_ATOMS: atom_id res chain seq x y z
N MET A 1 -13.74 -5.50 6.82
CA MET A 1 -12.62 -6.35 6.37
C MET A 1 -11.31 -5.58 6.43
N THR A 2 -10.28 -6.24 6.87
CA THR A 2 -8.97 -5.62 6.99
C THR A 2 -7.98 -6.37 6.10
N PHE A 3 -7.24 -5.62 5.30
CA PHE A 3 -6.21 -6.18 4.44
C PHE A 3 -4.88 -5.55 4.82
N THR A 4 -3.84 -6.36 4.86
CA THR A 4 -2.51 -5.87 5.23
C THR A 4 -1.50 -6.30 4.18
N TYR A 5 -0.80 -5.31 3.62
CA TYR A 5 0.20 -5.55 2.59
C TYR A 5 1.47 -4.77 2.90
N PRO A 6 2.62 -5.32 2.55
CA PRO A 6 3.86 -4.59 2.74
C PRO A 6 4.00 -3.50 1.68
N ALA A 7 4.46 -2.35 2.10
CA ALA A 7 4.82 -1.26 1.21
C ALA A 7 6.28 -0.94 1.38
N VAL A 8 6.97 -0.75 0.27
CA VAL A 8 8.39 -0.40 0.27
C VAL A 8 8.51 1.11 0.10
N PHE A 9 9.26 1.73 1.01
CA PHE A 9 9.44 3.17 1.01
C PHE A 9 10.85 3.51 0.62
N THR A 10 10.97 4.28 -0.45
CA THR A 10 12.27 4.70 -1.00
C THR A 10 12.45 6.18 -0.79
N PRO A 11 13.55 6.62 -0.13
CA PRO A 11 13.78 8.05 0.02
C PRO A 11 13.96 8.72 -1.34
N HIS A 12 13.42 9.92 -1.48
CA HIS A 12 13.63 10.69 -2.70
C HIS A 12 15.09 11.13 -2.78
N LYS A 13 15.57 11.27 -4.00
CA LYS A 13 16.97 11.65 -4.22
C LYS A 13 17.32 13.01 -3.66
N ASN A 14 16.33 13.90 -3.55
CA ASN A 14 16.56 15.23 -3.01
C ASN A 14 16.62 15.24 -1.49
N GLY A 15 16.52 14.08 -0.86
CA GLY A 15 16.59 13.96 0.59
C GLY A 15 15.33 14.35 1.33
N LYS A 16 14.25 14.64 0.61
CA LYS A 16 12.99 15.01 1.23
C LYS A 16 11.89 14.09 0.75
N GLY A 17 11.26 13.41 1.71
CA GLY A 17 10.13 12.59 1.41
C GLY A 17 10.46 11.20 0.91
N TYR A 18 9.41 10.47 0.64
CA TYR A 18 9.53 9.06 0.27
C TYR A 18 8.54 8.72 -0.83
N HIS A 19 8.96 7.79 -1.67
CA HIS A 19 8.07 7.14 -2.62
C HIS A 19 7.72 5.76 -2.08
N ALA A 20 6.45 5.40 -2.13
CA ALA A 20 5.98 4.11 -1.64
C ALA A 20 5.41 3.29 -2.78
N PHE A 21 5.68 1.99 -2.77
CA PHE A 21 5.01 1.09 -3.70
C PHE A 21 4.71 -0.23 -3.00
N PHE A 22 3.69 -0.93 -3.50
CA PHE A 22 3.27 -2.20 -2.95
C PHE A 22 3.68 -3.31 -3.90
N PRO A 23 4.63 -4.17 -3.51
CA PRO A 23 5.05 -5.27 -4.38
C PRO A 23 3.90 -6.18 -4.80
N ASP A 24 2.89 -6.32 -3.96
CA ASP A 24 1.79 -7.24 -4.22
C ASP A 24 0.63 -6.59 -4.97
N LEU A 25 0.58 -5.27 -5.01
CA LEU A 25 -0.51 -4.54 -5.66
C LEU A 25 0.04 -3.80 -6.87
N GLU A 26 -0.23 -4.34 -8.03
CA GLU A 26 0.34 -3.83 -9.27
C GLU A 26 -0.02 -2.37 -9.50
N CYS A 27 1.00 -1.56 -9.78
CA CYS A 27 0.85 -0.14 -10.05
C CYS A 27 0.28 0.68 -8.89
N CYS A 28 0.31 0.12 -7.69
CA CYS A 28 -0.16 0.85 -6.51
C CYS A 28 1.02 1.58 -5.88
N GLU A 29 1.05 2.89 -6.03
CA GLU A 29 2.16 3.73 -5.58
C GLU A 29 1.66 5.01 -4.96
N ALA A 30 2.51 5.62 -4.15
CA ALA A 30 2.19 6.88 -3.51
C ALA A 30 3.47 7.63 -3.16
N ASP A 31 3.36 8.90 -2.86
CA ASP A 31 4.48 9.73 -2.45
C ASP A 31 4.06 10.58 -1.26
N GLY A 32 5.05 11.04 -0.51
CA GLY A 32 4.79 11.97 0.57
C GLY A 32 6.03 12.76 0.91
N PRO A 33 5.86 13.98 1.46
CA PRO A 33 7.00 14.85 1.80
C PRO A 33 7.80 14.36 3.00
N ASP A 34 7.25 13.40 3.74
CA ASP A 34 7.96 12.73 4.82
C ASP A 34 7.40 11.31 4.94
N LEU A 35 7.96 10.53 5.86
CA LEU A 35 7.55 9.14 5.97
C LEU A 35 6.10 9.02 6.45
N GLU A 36 5.68 9.85 7.37
CA GLU A 36 4.32 9.79 7.89
C GLU A 36 3.29 10.03 6.79
N ASP A 37 3.49 11.08 6.00
CA ASP A 37 2.58 11.39 4.90
C ASP A 37 2.64 10.32 3.83
N ALA A 38 3.82 9.78 3.56
CA ALA A 38 3.95 8.70 2.58
C ALA A 38 3.17 7.47 3.03
N ILE A 39 3.21 7.15 4.32
CA ILE A 39 2.44 6.03 4.85
C ILE A 39 0.95 6.27 4.70
N GLU A 40 0.47 7.46 5.03
CA GLU A 40 -0.94 7.79 4.88
C GLU A 40 -1.39 7.73 3.44
N ASN A 41 -0.58 8.30 2.55
CA ASN A 41 -0.91 8.30 1.12
C ASN A 41 -0.87 6.89 0.55
N ALA A 42 0.07 6.06 1.04
CA ALA A 42 0.13 4.67 0.62
C ALA A 42 -1.12 3.92 1.06
N ARG A 43 -1.59 4.18 2.28
CA ARG A 43 -2.81 3.54 2.77
C ARG A 43 -4.00 3.92 1.91
N ASP A 44 -4.11 5.19 1.56
CA ASP A 44 -5.20 5.64 0.70
C ASP A 44 -5.13 5.01 -0.68
N ALA A 45 -3.93 4.92 -1.24
CA ALA A 45 -3.75 4.30 -2.55
C ALA A 45 -4.14 2.83 -2.52
N ALA A 46 -3.73 2.11 -1.47
CA ALA A 46 -4.07 0.71 -1.34
C ALA A 46 -5.58 0.53 -1.14
N CYS A 47 -6.19 1.41 -0.38
CA CYS A 47 -7.64 1.36 -0.16
C CYS A 47 -8.38 1.51 -1.49
N ASN A 48 -7.99 2.46 -2.29
CA ASN A 48 -8.61 2.67 -3.59
C ASN A 48 -8.37 1.48 -4.51
N TRP A 49 -7.15 0.97 -4.53
CA TRP A 49 -6.79 -0.16 -5.38
C TRP A 49 -7.64 -1.39 -5.05
N ILE A 50 -7.74 -1.70 -3.76
CA ILE A 50 -8.48 -2.88 -3.31
C ILE A 50 -9.97 -2.69 -3.57
N THR A 51 -10.48 -1.49 -3.34
CA THR A 51 -11.89 -1.20 -3.58
C THR A 51 -12.26 -1.41 -5.05
N VAL A 52 -11.42 -0.92 -5.96
CA VAL A 52 -11.66 -1.08 -7.39
C VAL A 52 -11.63 -2.56 -7.78
N GLU A 53 -10.64 -3.29 -7.28
CA GLU A 53 -10.55 -4.72 -7.58
C GLU A 53 -11.78 -5.48 -7.14
N MET A 54 -12.27 -5.18 -5.95
CA MET A 54 -13.43 -5.90 -5.43
C MET A 54 -14.73 -5.50 -6.11
N GLU A 55 -14.85 -4.25 -6.51
CA GLU A 55 -16.08 -3.76 -7.13
C GLU A 55 -16.18 -4.10 -8.60
N GLU A 56 -15.07 -3.96 -9.33
CA GLU A 56 -15.12 -4.09 -10.78
C GLU A 56 -14.79 -5.49 -11.27
N PHE A 57 -13.92 -6.19 -10.59
CA PHE A 57 -13.44 -7.46 -11.09
C PHE A 57 -13.89 -8.65 -10.25
N ASP A 58 -14.37 -8.39 -9.05
CA ASP A 58 -14.82 -9.45 -8.15
C ASP A 58 -13.80 -10.58 -8.09
N SER A 59 -12.54 -10.21 -8.14
CA SER A 59 -11.46 -11.18 -8.19
C SER A 59 -10.80 -11.33 -6.83
N ASP A 60 -10.06 -12.41 -6.68
CA ASP A 60 -9.31 -12.65 -5.47
C ASP A 60 -8.17 -11.65 -5.37
N LEU A 61 -7.95 -11.16 -4.17
CA LEU A 61 -6.84 -10.26 -3.93
C LEU A 61 -5.53 -11.06 -3.84
N PRO A 62 -4.41 -10.44 -4.21
CA PRO A 62 -3.12 -11.15 -4.13
C PRO A 62 -2.76 -11.48 -2.69
N PHE A 63 -1.90 -12.47 -2.53
CA PHE A 63 -1.37 -12.81 -1.22
C PHE A 63 -0.36 -11.76 -0.78
N SER A 64 -0.35 -11.49 0.52
CA SER A 64 0.62 -10.57 1.09
C SER A 64 1.98 -11.25 1.22
N THR A 65 3.00 -10.68 0.61
CA THR A 65 4.35 -11.21 0.69
C THR A 65 4.90 -10.96 2.10
N HIS A 66 5.62 -11.94 2.63
CA HIS A 66 6.26 -11.76 3.93
C HIS A 66 7.37 -10.72 3.83
N VAL A 67 7.46 -9.88 4.84
CA VAL A 67 8.46 -8.80 4.86
C VAL A 67 9.87 -9.35 4.65
N GLU A 68 10.17 -10.49 5.22
CA GLU A 68 11.50 -11.10 5.12
C GLU A 68 11.83 -11.58 3.71
N ASP A 69 10.82 -11.73 2.86
CA ASP A 69 11.02 -12.16 1.48
C ASP A 69 11.20 -10.99 0.52
N ILE A 70 11.07 -9.77 1.01
CA ILE A 70 11.23 -8.58 0.18
C ILE A 70 12.68 -8.13 0.22
N LYS A 71 13.29 -8.04 -0.96
CA LYS A 71 14.67 -7.57 -1.05
C LYS A 71 14.66 -6.06 -1.11
N LEU A 72 15.27 -5.45 -0.10
CA LEU A 72 15.38 -4.00 -0.04
C LEU A 72 16.74 -3.54 -0.52
N GLU A 73 16.76 -2.41 -1.23
CA GLU A 73 17.99 -1.76 -1.60
C GLU A 73 18.40 -0.81 -0.49
N GLU A 74 19.63 -0.30 -0.59
CA GLU A 74 20.12 0.60 0.43
C GLU A 74 19.23 1.81 0.58
N GLY A 75 18.89 2.12 1.81
CA GLY A 75 18.03 3.26 2.12
C GLY A 75 16.54 2.97 2.12
N GLN A 76 16.14 1.85 1.53
CA GLN A 76 14.73 1.49 1.52
C GLN A 76 14.30 0.88 2.84
N LEU A 77 13.01 1.04 3.14
CA LEU A 77 12.44 0.36 4.30
C LEU A 77 11.07 -0.16 3.93
N VAL A 78 10.59 -1.12 4.71
CA VAL A 78 9.28 -1.71 4.45
C VAL A 78 8.41 -1.51 5.68
N LYS A 79 7.14 -1.21 5.44
CA LYS A 79 6.12 -1.10 6.48
C LYS A 79 4.91 -1.90 6.06
N MET A 80 4.29 -2.57 7.02
CA MET A 80 3.03 -3.26 6.76
C MET A 80 1.91 -2.23 6.85
N ILE A 81 1.15 -2.13 5.78
CA ILE A 81 0.06 -1.15 5.69
C ILE A 81 -1.25 -1.89 5.80
N SER A 82 -2.05 -1.53 6.81
CA SER A 82 -3.34 -2.14 7.02
C SER A 82 -4.43 -1.23 6.45
N VAL A 83 -5.29 -1.83 5.64
CA VAL A 83 -6.40 -1.13 5.02
C VAL A 83 -7.69 -1.73 5.55
N ARG A 84 -8.54 -0.90 6.11
CA ARG A 84 -9.83 -1.36 6.58
C ARG A 84 -10.91 -0.89 5.62
N LEU A 85 -11.57 -1.83 5.00
CA LEU A 85 -12.67 -1.54 4.10
C LEU A 85 -13.98 -1.77 4.83
N LYS A 86 -14.89 -0.82 4.67
CA LYS A 86 -16.25 -1.02 5.11
C LYS A 86 -17.03 -1.55 3.93
N LEU A 87 -17.38 -2.81 4.01
CA LEU A 87 -18.31 -3.36 3.04
C LEU A 87 -19.69 -2.93 3.50
N LEU A 88 -20.13 -1.85 2.95
CA LEU A 88 -21.37 -1.26 3.39
C LEU A 88 -22.54 -2.17 3.08
N PRO A 89 -23.31 -2.55 4.08
CA PRO A 89 -24.61 -3.10 3.77
C PRO A 89 -25.43 -2.01 3.11
N ALA A 90 -26.29 -2.43 2.23
CA ALA A 90 -27.03 -1.49 1.42
C ALA A 90 -27.86 -0.50 2.23
N ASN A 91 -28.12 -0.83 3.45
CA ASN A 91 -28.99 -0.02 4.29
C ASN A 91 -28.25 0.92 5.21
N ASP A 92 -27.02 1.07 5.03
CA ASP A 92 -26.26 1.98 5.86
C ASP A 92 -26.56 3.41 5.58
#